data_d9c55ac74db5b9cf87bbd2a43bce476a
#
_entry.id   d9c55ac74db5b9cf87bbd2a43bce476a
#
_cell.length_a   1.000
_cell.length_b   1.000
_cell.length_c   1.000
_cell.angle_alpha   90.00
_cell.angle_beta   90.00
_cell.angle_gamma   90.00
#
_symmetry.space_group_name_H-M   'P 1'
#
loop_
_entity.id
_entity.type
_entity.pdbx_description
1 polymer ?
#
loop_
_entity_poly.entity_id
_entity_poly.type
_entity_poly.pdbx_seq_one_letter_code
_entity_poly.pdbx_strand_id
1 'polypeptide(L)'
;MNYICKAKETTMALKKIIELLNSEAPLDEVTVKGWVRTFRNNQFIAINDGSTIHNIQCVIDFEKTPEQELKRITTGAAISVTGPLIESMGKGQKFEIKVVTFAILGDCDPEKFPMQPKKHSLEFLRENAHLRVRTNAFGAIMRVRSALAFAIHQYFCERGFVYVNTPIITGADAEGAGEMFQVTSLKLDHLPRTETNEINYREDFFGKHTNLTVSGQLEAETYAMALGQVYTFGPTFRAENSNTSRHLAEFWMIEPEVAFNDLHDNMNLAEDFIKYVIGYAMKHCADDLQFLENRLNEEEKQKPQAERSEMLLLEKLRFVVENQFKRISYTEAIDILKNSKPNKNKKFQYSIDEWGADLQSEHERYLVEKHFKSPVILFDYPAKIKAFYMRLNEDGKTVRAMDILFPGIGEIVGGSQREERYDVLLQKMKALQIDEKELWWYLDTRRFGTAVHSGFGLGFERLVLFVTGMGNIRDVIPFPRTPMNAEF
;
A
#
# COMPACT_ATOMS: atom_id res chain seq x y z
N MET A 1 -1.72 -35.76 25.78
CA MET A 1 -0.66 -36.57 25.17
C MET A 1 0.31 -35.63 24.51
N ASN A 2 1.42 -35.33 25.25
CA ASN A 2 2.45 -34.40 24.79
C ASN A 2 3.46 -35.17 23.96
N TYR A 3 3.55 -34.88 22.67
CA TYR A 3 4.72 -35.22 21.86
C TYR A 3 5.47 -33.94 21.53
N ILE A 4 6.32 -33.49 22.46
CA ILE A 4 7.40 -32.56 22.14
C ILE A 4 8.58 -33.38 21.71
N CYS A 5 8.82 -33.46 20.41
CA CYS A 5 10.04 -34.04 19.87
C CYS A 5 11.20 -33.08 20.15
N LYS A 6 12.01 -33.37 21.15
CA LYS A 6 13.30 -32.73 21.40
C LYS A 6 14.32 -33.29 20.41
N ALA A 7 14.46 -32.70 19.26
CA ALA A 7 15.64 -32.81 18.43
C ALA A 7 16.67 -31.77 18.90
N LYS A 8 17.61 -32.14 19.72
CA LYS A 8 18.87 -31.43 19.91
C LYS A 8 19.78 -31.79 18.74
N GLU A 9 19.60 -31.15 17.62
CA GLU A 9 20.69 -30.95 16.68
C GLU A 9 21.23 -29.54 16.93
N THR A 10 22.49 -29.45 17.30
CA THR A 10 23.28 -28.22 17.34
C THR A 10 23.59 -27.81 15.90
N THR A 11 22.56 -27.54 15.11
CA THR A 11 22.69 -26.79 13.88
C THR A 11 23.04 -25.38 14.32
N MET A 12 24.25 -24.90 13.98
CA MET A 12 24.65 -23.52 14.13
C MET A 12 23.53 -22.66 13.53
N ALA A 13 22.83 -21.94 14.40
CA ALA A 13 21.66 -21.18 13.97
C ALA A 13 22.11 -20.13 12.97
N LEU A 14 21.61 -20.20 11.74
CA LEU A 14 21.76 -19.17 10.74
C LEU A 14 21.20 -17.86 11.32
N LYS A 15 22.07 -16.87 11.51
CA LYS A 15 21.67 -15.55 12.06
C LYS A 15 21.40 -14.57 10.93
N LYS A 16 20.39 -13.73 11.13
CA LYS A 16 20.14 -12.61 10.21
C LYS A 16 21.13 -11.49 10.44
N ILE A 17 21.48 -10.79 9.38
CA ILE A 17 22.43 -9.66 9.45
C ILE A 17 21.95 -8.59 10.43
N ILE A 18 20.65 -8.28 10.46
CA ILE A 18 20.09 -7.33 11.44
C ILE A 18 20.33 -7.75 12.89
N GLU A 19 20.30 -9.04 13.20
CA GLU A 19 20.56 -9.55 14.54
C GLU A 19 22.03 -9.38 14.93
N LEU A 20 22.94 -9.58 13.97
CA LEU A 20 24.38 -9.42 14.19
C LEU A 20 24.79 -7.96 14.34
N LEU A 21 24.20 -7.06 13.54
CA LEU A 21 24.46 -5.63 13.64
C LEU A 21 23.95 -5.02 14.96
N ASN A 22 22.90 -5.62 15.53
CA ASN A 22 22.33 -5.24 16.83
C ASN A 22 22.89 -6.05 18.00
N SER A 23 23.92 -6.87 17.79
CA SER A 23 24.57 -7.63 18.86
C SER A 23 25.13 -6.68 19.93
N GLU A 24 25.06 -7.08 21.20
CA GLU A 24 25.64 -6.33 22.29
C GLU A 24 27.14 -6.59 22.47
N ALA A 25 27.59 -7.80 22.04
CA ALA A 25 28.97 -8.24 22.19
C ALA A 25 29.44 -9.06 20.97
N PRO A 26 30.76 -9.24 20.79
CA PRO A 26 31.34 -10.19 19.86
C PRO A 26 30.78 -11.62 20.06
N LEU A 27 30.81 -12.44 19.02
CA LEU A 27 30.37 -13.82 19.05
C LEU A 27 31.49 -14.72 18.51
N ASP A 28 31.72 -15.87 19.15
CA ASP A 28 32.81 -16.77 18.80
C ASP A 28 32.71 -17.36 17.41
N GLU A 29 31.48 -17.67 16.97
CA GLU A 29 31.24 -18.17 15.63
C GLU A 29 29.81 -17.85 15.17
N VAL A 30 29.68 -17.30 13.94
CA VAL A 30 28.42 -17.03 13.28
C VAL A 30 28.48 -17.48 11.83
N THR A 31 27.34 -17.89 11.28
CA THR A 31 27.18 -18.13 9.85
C THR A 31 26.13 -17.20 9.30
N VAL A 32 26.47 -16.48 8.23
CA VAL A 32 25.55 -15.65 7.45
C VAL A 32 25.46 -16.16 6.02
N LYS A 33 24.26 -16.04 5.42
CA LYS A 33 24.03 -16.28 4.00
C LYS A 33 23.39 -15.05 3.41
N GLY A 34 23.81 -14.65 2.21
CA GLY A 34 23.25 -13.47 1.56
C GLY A 34 23.91 -13.22 0.20
N TRP A 35 23.67 -12.03 -0.29
CA TRP A 35 24.19 -11.60 -1.60
C TRP A 35 25.30 -10.58 -1.41
N VAL A 36 26.39 -10.75 -2.18
CA VAL A 36 27.50 -9.81 -2.24
C VAL A 36 27.00 -8.48 -2.80
N ARG A 37 27.20 -7.40 -2.05
CA ARG A 37 26.91 -6.03 -2.47
C ARG A 37 28.12 -5.35 -3.09
N THR A 38 29.28 -5.55 -2.44
CA THR A 38 30.57 -5.08 -2.96
C THR A 38 31.68 -6.02 -2.48
N PHE A 39 32.72 -6.15 -3.28
CA PHE A 39 33.98 -6.79 -2.90
C PHE A 39 35.12 -5.84 -3.20
N ARG A 40 35.89 -5.45 -2.20
CA ARG A 40 36.93 -4.40 -2.32
C ARG A 40 38.26 -4.92 -1.84
N ASN A 41 39.32 -4.54 -2.57
CA ASN A 41 40.71 -4.85 -2.23
C ASN A 41 40.99 -6.35 -2.06
N ASN A 42 40.21 -7.22 -2.70
CA ASN A 42 40.23 -8.67 -2.51
C ASN A 42 40.13 -9.14 -1.05
N GLN A 43 39.66 -8.29 -0.14
CA GLN A 43 39.64 -8.53 1.30
C GLN A 43 38.27 -8.23 1.94
N PHE A 44 37.55 -7.20 1.53
CA PHE A 44 36.35 -6.73 2.20
C PHE A 44 35.11 -7.06 1.39
N ILE A 45 34.33 -8.01 1.89
CA ILE A 45 33.05 -8.44 1.29
C ILE A 45 31.93 -7.78 2.08
N ALA A 46 31.08 -6.96 1.43
CA ALA A 46 29.84 -6.48 2.01
C ALA A 46 28.69 -7.42 1.61
N ILE A 47 28.03 -8.02 2.58
CA ILE A 47 26.92 -8.99 2.39
C ILE A 47 25.63 -8.40 2.92
N ASN A 48 24.53 -8.65 2.19
CA ASN A 48 23.18 -8.32 2.60
C ASN A 48 22.26 -9.54 2.43
N ASP A 49 21.45 -9.83 3.43
CA ASP A 49 20.48 -10.94 3.44
C ASP A 49 19.02 -10.48 3.27
N GLY A 50 18.80 -9.17 3.04
CA GLY A 50 17.48 -8.56 2.92
C GLY A 50 16.81 -8.16 4.25
N SER A 51 17.34 -8.57 5.39
CA SER A 51 16.76 -8.28 6.72
C SER A 51 16.88 -6.81 7.14
N THR A 52 17.80 -6.07 6.57
CA THR A 52 18.07 -4.66 6.85
C THR A 52 18.62 -3.96 5.61
N ILE A 53 18.60 -2.62 5.62
CA ILE A 53 19.25 -1.82 4.57
C ILE A 53 20.78 -1.84 4.68
N HIS A 54 21.30 -2.13 5.86
CA HIS A 54 22.73 -2.18 6.12
C HIS A 54 23.33 -3.51 5.70
N ASN A 55 24.63 -3.50 5.43
CA ASN A 55 25.39 -4.70 5.08
C ASN A 55 26.27 -5.09 6.27
N ILE A 56 26.56 -6.40 6.42
CA ILE A 56 27.64 -6.85 7.28
C ILE A 56 28.94 -6.91 6.46
N GLN A 57 30.05 -6.39 7.00
CA GLN A 57 31.36 -6.55 6.41
C GLN A 57 31.96 -7.90 6.82
N CYS A 58 32.47 -8.64 5.86
CA CYS A 58 33.23 -9.87 6.08
C CYS A 58 34.65 -9.64 5.58
N VAL A 59 35.64 -9.95 6.42
CA VAL A 59 37.06 -9.73 6.13
C VAL A 59 37.70 -11.08 5.83
N ILE A 60 38.13 -11.26 4.58
CA ILE A 60 38.76 -12.51 4.11
C ILE A 60 40.28 -12.37 4.07
N ASP A 61 40.99 -13.45 4.38
CA ASP A 61 42.44 -13.56 4.19
C ASP A 61 42.73 -13.93 2.74
N PHE A 62 42.97 -12.92 1.89
CA PHE A 62 43.15 -13.11 0.47
C PHE A 62 44.49 -13.83 0.12
N GLU A 63 45.50 -13.79 1.01
CA GLU A 63 46.75 -14.51 0.82
C GLU A 63 46.58 -16.00 0.92
N LYS A 64 45.61 -16.47 1.71
CA LYS A 64 45.29 -17.89 1.91
C LYS A 64 44.15 -18.39 1.02
N THR A 65 43.50 -17.50 0.27
CA THR A 65 42.38 -17.85 -0.58
C THR A 65 42.79 -18.01 -2.03
N PRO A 66 42.44 -19.11 -2.71
CA PRO A 66 42.78 -19.31 -4.12
C PRO A 66 42.19 -18.18 -4.99
N GLU A 67 42.98 -17.65 -5.92
CA GLU A 67 42.57 -16.55 -6.81
C GLU A 67 41.29 -16.90 -7.61
N GLN A 68 41.11 -18.16 -7.97
CA GLN A 68 39.94 -18.62 -8.70
C GLN A 68 38.65 -18.46 -7.87
N GLU A 69 38.71 -18.66 -6.53
CA GLU A 69 37.57 -18.45 -5.63
C GLU A 69 37.32 -16.96 -5.41
N LEU A 70 38.37 -16.16 -5.24
CA LEU A 70 38.24 -14.69 -5.12
C LEU A 70 37.52 -14.09 -6.33
N LYS A 71 37.82 -14.55 -7.55
CA LYS A 71 37.18 -14.08 -8.79
C LYS A 71 35.70 -14.37 -8.87
N ARG A 72 35.17 -15.35 -8.11
CA ARG A 72 33.75 -15.68 -8.03
C ARG A 72 32.99 -14.81 -7.03
N ILE A 73 33.68 -14.04 -6.18
CA ILE A 73 33.05 -13.09 -5.25
C ILE A 73 32.67 -11.83 -6.02
N THR A 74 31.61 -11.91 -6.83
CA THR A 74 31.13 -10.82 -7.66
C THR A 74 29.87 -10.19 -7.07
N THR A 75 29.58 -8.93 -7.42
CA THR A 75 28.32 -8.28 -7.03
C THR A 75 27.11 -9.09 -7.47
N GLY A 76 26.24 -9.42 -6.53
CA GLY A 76 25.05 -10.24 -6.77
C GLY A 76 25.24 -11.73 -6.57
N ALA A 77 26.47 -12.24 -6.41
CA ALA A 77 26.72 -13.64 -6.08
C ALA A 77 26.13 -13.99 -4.71
N ALA A 78 25.53 -15.17 -4.60
CA ALA A 78 25.06 -15.71 -3.33
C ALA A 78 26.22 -16.41 -2.59
N ILE A 79 26.42 -16.06 -1.33
CA ILE A 79 27.55 -16.54 -0.53
C ILE A 79 27.10 -16.95 0.88
N SER A 80 27.77 -17.98 1.41
CA SER A 80 27.74 -18.34 2.83
C SER A 80 29.09 -18.01 3.44
N VAL A 81 29.12 -17.36 4.57
CA VAL A 81 30.34 -17.00 5.31
C VAL A 81 30.21 -17.43 6.76
N THR A 82 31.27 -18.07 7.28
CA THR A 82 31.36 -18.48 8.68
C THR A 82 32.66 -17.95 9.31
N GLY A 83 32.53 -17.45 10.54
CA GLY A 83 33.66 -16.97 11.34
C GLY A 83 33.19 -16.20 12.57
N PRO A 84 34.11 -15.76 13.45
CA PRO A 84 33.80 -14.95 14.60
C PRO A 84 33.28 -13.56 14.17
N LEU A 85 32.26 -13.08 14.92
CA LEU A 85 31.83 -11.68 14.88
C LEU A 85 32.73 -10.90 15.85
N ILE A 86 33.51 -9.99 15.31
CA ILE A 86 34.46 -9.17 16.08
C ILE A 86 34.11 -7.70 16.01
N GLU A 87 34.62 -6.90 16.95
CA GLU A 87 34.55 -5.43 16.84
C GLU A 87 35.28 -4.98 15.58
N SER A 88 34.65 -4.12 14.81
CA SER A 88 35.25 -3.61 13.59
C SER A 88 36.31 -2.54 13.88
N MET A 89 37.44 -2.68 13.22
CA MET A 89 38.47 -1.63 13.24
C MET A 89 38.15 -0.47 12.30
N GLY A 90 37.14 -0.64 11.44
CA GLY A 90 36.71 0.36 10.46
C GLY A 90 35.73 1.38 11.05
N LYS A 91 35.75 2.60 10.50
CA LYS A 91 34.76 3.63 10.86
C LYS A 91 33.40 3.31 10.22
N GLY A 92 32.31 3.45 10.99
CA GLY A 92 30.93 3.38 10.46
C GLY A 92 30.22 2.04 10.64
N GLN A 93 30.83 1.04 11.26
CA GLN A 93 30.20 -0.21 11.65
C GLN A 93 30.73 -0.68 13.01
N LYS A 94 29.85 -1.31 13.83
CA LYS A 94 30.23 -1.78 15.15
C LYS A 94 30.95 -3.13 15.08
N PHE A 95 30.45 -4.03 14.23
CA PHE A 95 30.94 -5.40 14.10
C PHE A 95 31.28 -5.76 12.65
N GLU A 96 32.19 -6.72 12.49
CA GLU A 96 32.51 -7.38 11.24
C GLU A 96 32.75 -8.89 11.45
N ILE A 97 32.65 -9.69 10.39
CA ILE A 97 32.92 -11.14 10.46
C ILE A 97 34.35 -11.36 9.94
N LYS A 98 35.23 -11.92 10.76
CA LYS A 98 36.52 -12.43 10.32
C LYS A 98 36.30 -13.81 9.69
N VAL A 99 36.42 -13.89 8.38
CA VAL A 99 36.09 -15.10 7.62
C VAL A 99 37.04 -16.22 7.95
N VAL A 100 36.50 -17.35 8.41
CA VAL A 100 37.23 -18.63 8.59
C VAL A 100 36.96 -19.51 7.38
N THR A 101 35.70 -19.65 6.97
CA THR A 101 35.30 -20.39 5.77
C THR A 101 34.22 -19.64 5.01
N PHE A 102 34.19 -19.83 3.71
CA PHE A 102 33.09 -19.35 2.86
C PHE A 102 32.78 -20.34 1.74
N ALA A 103 31.60 -20.23 1.18
CA ALA A 103 31.18 -21.00 0.00
C ALA A 103 30.35 -20.11 -0.93
N ILE A 104 30.65 -20.13 -2.21
CA ILE A 104 29.79 -19.53 -3.22
C ILE A 104 28.61 -20.46 -3.47
N LEU A 105 27.41 -20.00 -3.13
CA LEU A 105 26.14 -20.75 -3.27
C LEU A 105 25.54 -20.59 -4.66
N GLY A 106 25.84 -19.45 -5.30
CA GLY A 106 25.39 -19.14 -6.65
C GLY A 106 26.24 -18.05 -7.27
N ASP A 107 26.82 -18.35 -8.41
CA ASP A 107 27.62 -17.38 -9.17
C ASP A 107 26.74 -16.28 -9.77
N CYS A 108 27.33 -15.10 -9.97
CA CYS A 108 26.71 -13.99 -10.69
C CYS A 108 27.70 -13.43 -11.71
N ASP A 109 27.32 -13.50 -12.99
CA ASP A 109 28.09 -12.91 -14.08
C ASP A 109 28.04 -11.36 -13.96
N PRO A 110 29.16 -10.70 -13.60
CA PRO A 110 29.17 -9.27 -13.36
C PRO A 110 28.92 -8.43 -14.64
N GLU A 111 29.14 -8.99 -15.82
CA GLU A 111 28.92 -8.28 -17.10
C GLU A 111 27.42 -8.29 -17.48
N LYS A 112 26.69 -9.35 -17.12
CA LYS A 112 25.27 -9.52 -17.46
C LYS A 112 24.31 -9.08 -16.35
N PHE A 113 24.78 -8.97 -15.11
CA PHE A 113 23.93 -8.60 -13.99
C PHE A 113 23.45 -7.14 -14.12
N PRO A 114 22.13 -6.90 -14.30
CA PRO A 114 21.66 -5.55 -14.61
C PRO A 114 21.70 -4.60 -13.41
N MET A 115 21.65 -5.14 -12.17
CA MET A 115 21.65 -4.34 -10.92
C MET A 115 23.08 -3.98 -10.49
N GLN A 116 23.82 -3.31 -11.36
CA GLN A 116 25.17 -2.83 -11.06
C GLN A 116 25.17 -1.84 -9.87
N PRO A 117 26.28 -1.68 -9.12
CA PRO A 117 26.41 -0.74 -8.00
C PRO A 117 26.51 0.72 -8.48
N LYS A 118 25.48 1.19 -9.20
CA LYS A 118 25.32 2.55 -9.72
C LYS A 118 23.88 3.02 -9.53
N LYS A 119 23.62 4.31 -9.71
CA LYS A 119 22.26 4.85 -9.71
C LYS A 119 21.54 4.39 -10.99
N HIS A 120 20.36 3.78 -10.82
CA HIS A 120 19.47 3.38 -11.90
C HIS A 120 18.24 4.29 -11.93
N SER A 121 17.69 4.54 -13.13
CA SER A 121 16.41 5.21 -13.27
C SER A 121 15.26 4.31 -12.78
N LEU A 122 14.17 4.90 -12.35
CA LEU A 122 12.99 4.13 -11.93
C LEU A 122 12.34 3.38 -13.10
N GLU A 123 12.44 3.94 -14.33
CA GLU A 123 11.97 3.29 -15.56
C GLU A 123 12.71 1.98 -15.79
N PHE A 124 14.04 2.02 -15.79
CA PHE A 124 14.88 0.82 -15.91
C PHE A 124 14.57 -0.21 -14.84
N LEU A 125 14.31 0.23 -13.60
CA LEU A 125 13.95 -0.68 -12.50
C LEU A 125 12.56 -1.28 -12.65
N ARG A 126 11.61 -0.60 -13.33
CA ARG A 126 10.30 -1.17 -13.67
C ARG A 126 10.42 -2.25 -14.75
N GLU A 127 11.25 -2.04 -15.76
CA GLU A 127 11.56 -3.04 -16.78
C GLU A 127 12.23 -4.30 -16.20
N ASN A 128 12.92 -4.14 -15.08
CA ASN A 128 13.61 -5.22 -14.36
C ASN A 128 12.94 -5.53 -13.01
N ALA A 129 11.61 -5.56 -12.96
CA ALA A 129 10.85 -5.67 -11.72
C ALA A 129 11.23 -6.89 -10.86
N HIS A 130 11.57 -8.01 -11.48
CA HIS A 130 12.00 -9.25 -10.81
C HIS A 130 13.37 -9.14 -10.10
N LEU A 131 14.20 -8.17 -10.49
CA LEU A 131 15.52 -7.94 -9.87
C LEU A 131 15.61 -6.64 -9.08
N ARG A 132 14.69 -5.68 -9.30
CA ARG A 132 14.79 -4.35 -8.67
C ARG A 132 14.80 -4.39 -7.14
N VAL A 133 14.22 -5.41 -6.53
CA VAL A 133 14.22 -5.60 -5.07
C VAL A 133 15.63 -5.82 -4.52
N ARG A 134 16.61 -6.19 -5.35
CA ARG A 134 18.02 -6.28 -4.97
C ARG A 134 18.69 -4.90 -4.79
N THR A 135 18.01 -3.81 -5.18
CA THR A 135 18.50 -2.45 -4.89
C THR A 135 18.09 -2.01 -3.47
N ASN A 136 18.87 -1.11 -2.86
CA ASN A 136 18.56 -0.59 -1.53
C ASN A 136 17.19 0.09 -1.47
N ALA A 137 16.84 0.87 -2.50
CA ALA A 137 15.57 1.59 -2.57
C ALA A 137 14.37 0.63 -2.54
N PHE A 138 14.35 -0.38 -3.41
CA PHE A 138 13.24 -1.32 -3.46
C PHE A 138 13.24 -2.31 -2.29
N GLY A 139 14.41 -2.66 -1.75
CA GLY A 139 14.51 -3.40 -0.50
C GLY A 139 13.87 -2.64 0.66
N ALA A 140 14.16 -1.34 0.81
CA ALA A 140 13.57 -0.46 1.82
C ALA A 140 12.05 -0.34 1.64
N ILE A 141 11.57 -0.05 0.42
CA ILE A 141 10.14 0.06 0.11
C ILE A 141 9.40 -1.23 0.48
N MET A 142 9.95 -2.40 0.15
CA MET A 142 9.30 -3.68 0.43
C MET A 142 9.29 -4.03 1.93
N ARG A 143 10.32 -3.67 2.71
CA ARG A 143 10.29 -3.81 4.17
C ARG A 143 9.26 -2.88 4.82
N VAL A 144 9.19 -1.62 4.39
CA VAL A 144 8.14 -0.68 4.83
C VAL A 144 6.75 -1.21 4.46
N ARG A 145 6.55 -1.68 3.24
CA ARG A 145 5.28 -2.31 2.81
C ARG A 145 4.89 -3.49 3.70
N SER A 146 5.84 -4.37 4.00
CA SER A 146 5.61 -5.52 4.88
C SER A 146 5.26 -5.12 6.30
N ALA A 147 5.96 -4.12 6.85
CA ALA A 147 5.68 -3.59 8.19
C ALA A 147 4.30 -2.94 8.28
N LEU A 148 3.90 -2.16 7.27
CA LEU A 148 2.56 -1.57 7.19
C LEU A 148 1.46 -2.64 7.11
N ALA A 149 1.65 -3.70 6.30
CA ALA A 149 0.67 -4.78 6.22
C ALA A 149 0.49 -5.50 7.57
N PHE A 150 1.58 -5.77 8.28
CA PHE A 150 1.52 -6.33 9.62
C PHE A 150 0.83 -5.39 10.62
N ALA A 151 1.18 -4.10 10.60
CA ALA A 151 0.58 -3.08 11.48
C ALA A 151 -0.95 -2.96 11.27
N ILE A 152 -1.43 -3.07 10.03
CA ILE A 152 -2.86 -3.07 9.70
C ILE A 152 -3.57 -4.24 10.40
N HIS A 153 -3.07 -5.45 10.22
CA HIS A 153 -3.65 -6.63 10.88
C HIS A 153 -3.57 -6.51 12.40
N GLN A 154 -2.44 -6.07 12.94
CA GLN A 154 -2.27 -5.89 14.39
C GLN A 154 -3.27 -4.87 14.94
N TYR A 155 -3.43 -3.71 14.29
CA TYR A 155 -4.37 -2.67 14.72
C TYR A 155 -5.80 -3.20 14.88
N PHE A 156 -6.30 -3.86 13.85
CA PHE A 156 -7.67 -4.35 13.84
C PHE A 156 -7.86 -5.55 14.79
N CYS A 157 -6.93 -6.51 14.79
CA CYS A 157 -7.02 -7.68 15.67
C CYS A 157 -6.98 -7.30 17.16
N GLU A 158 -6.10 -6.37 17.57
CA GLU A 158 -6.02 -5.91 18.96
C GLU A 158 -7.28 -5.18 19.43
N ARG A 159 -8.07 -4.63 18.49
CA ARG A 159 -9.35 -3.95 18.76
C ARG A 159 -10.58 -4.85 18.59
N GLY A 160 -10.36 -6.15 18.38
CA GLY A 160 -11.43 -7.14 18.31
C GLY A 160 -12.16 -7.20 16.97
N PHE A 161 -11.63 -6.61 15.91
CA PHE A 161 -12.18 -6.76 14.57
C PHE A 161 -11.94 -8.17 14.03
N VAL A 162 -12.92 -8.69 13.31
CA VAL A 162 -12.82 -9.96 12.60
C VAL A 162 -12.35 -9.72 11.16
N TYR A 163 -11.25 -10.38 10.76
CA TYR A 163 -10.79 -10.36 9.37
C TYR A 163 -11.69 -11.23 8.50
N VAL A 164 -12.22 -10.67 7.42
CA VAL A 164 -13.14 -11.34 6.49
C VAL A 164 -12.52 -11.36 5.09
N ASN A 165 -12.45 -12.55 4.49
CA ASN A 165 -12.08 -12.72 3.08
C ASN A 165 -13.33 -12.64 2.22
N THR A 166 -13.51 -11.54 1.52
CA THR A 166 -14.58 -11.36 0.55
C THR A 166 -14.21 -11.99 -0.79
N PRO A 167 -15.19 -12.38 -1.63
CA PRO A 167 -14.92 -12.99 -2.92
C PRO A 167 -14.14 -12.07 -3.86
N ILE A 168 -13.10 -12.61 -4.51
CA ILE A 168 -12.38 -11.91 -5.58
C ILE A 168 -13.16 -11.94 -6.90
N ILE A 169 -13.92 -13.03 -7.12
CA ILE A 169 -14.81 -13.17 -8.28
C ILE A 169 -16.23 -12.88 -7.81
N THR A 170 -16.84 -11.86 -8.38
CA THR A 170 -18.18 -11.39 -7.98
C THR A 170 -19.11 -11.25 -9.19
N GLY A 171 -20.42 -11.40 -8.95
CA GLY A 171 -21.47 -11.05 -9.90
C GLY A 171 -22.10 -9.69 -9.60
N ALA A 172 -21.55 -8.92 -8.62
CA ALA A 172 -22.07 -7.62 -8.20
C ALA A 172 -21.06 -6.52 -8.52
N ASP A 173 -21.54 -5.35 -8.95
CA ASP A 173 -20.77 -4.13 -9.06
C ASP A 173 -21.02 -3.27 -7.81
N ALA A 174 -20.05 -3.23 -6.92
CA ALA A 174 -20.14 -2.48 -5.68
C ALA A 174 -20.14 -0.96 -5.87
N GLU A 175 -19.53 -0.45 -6.93
CA GLU A 175 -19.44 0.99 -7.20
C GLU A 175 -20.52 1.46 -8.19
N GLY A 176 -21.15 0.54 -8.95
CA GLY A 176 -22.25 0.84 -9.87
C GLY A 176 -21.85 1.57 -11.16
N ALA A 177 -20.56 1.71 -11.43
CA ALA A 177 -20.02 2.39 -12.61
C ALA A 177 -18.58 1.95 -12.92
N GLY A 178 -18.06 0.90 -12.25
CA GLY A 178 -16.68 0.48 -12.41
C GLY A 178 -16.41 -0.25 -13.72
N GLU A 179 -15.36 0.10 -14.44
CA GLU A 179 -14.82 -0.77 -15.48
C GLU A 179 -14.22 -2.00 -14.82
N MET A 180 -14.92 -3.14 -14.92
CA MET A 180 -14.52 -4.40 -14.30
C MET A 180 -13.85 -5.33 -15.31
N PHE A 181 -12.86 -6.09 -14.84
CA PHE A 181 -12.31 -7.20 -15.63
C PHE A 181 -13.29 -8.38 -15.57
N GLN A 182 -13.73 -8.84 -16.73
CA GLN A 182 -14.59 -10.01 -16.83
C GLN A 182 -13.82 -11.29 -16.51
N VAL A 183 -14.46 -12.20 -15.76
CA VAL A 183 -13.98 -13.55 -15.49
C VAL A 183 -14.88 -14.53 -16.22
N THR A 184 -14.32 -15.32 -17.13
CA THR A 184 -15.06 -16.31 -17.92
C THR A 184 -14.19 -17.53 -18.23
N SER A 185 -14.81 -18.70 -18.27
CA SER A 185 -14.23 -19.94 -18.79
C SER A 185 -14.66 -20.23 -20.23
N LEU A 186 -15.52 -19.41 -20.82
CA LEU A 186 -15.96 -19.53 -22.21
C LEU A 186 -14.78 -19.27 -23.17
N LYS A 187 -14.74 -19.99 -24.25
CA LYS A 187 -13.75 -19.73 -25.31
C LYS A 187 -14.15 -18.48 -26.09
N LEU A 188 -13.29 -17.47 -26.11
CA LEU A 188 -13.57 -16.18 -26.74
C LEU A 188 -13.75 -16.27 -28.27
N ASP A 189 -13.18 -17.28 -28.88
CA ASP A 189 -13.32 -17.58 -30.35
C ASP A 189 -14.61 -18.32 -30.66
N HIS A 190 -15.35 -18.82 -29.67
CA HIS A 190 -16.57 -19.58 -29.85
C HIS A 190 -17.55 -19.37 -28.69
N LEU A 191 -18.11 -18.16 -28.61
CA LEU A 191 -19.04 -17.80 -27.55
C LEU A 191 -20.44 -18.39 -27.79
N PRO A 192 -21.03 -19.10 -26.81
CA PRO A 192 -22.42 -19.57 -26.90
C PRO A 192 -23.36 -18.34 -26.90
N ARG A 193 -24.43 -18.44 -27.73
CA ARG A 193 -25.40 -17.34 -27.88
C ARG A 193 -26.80 -17.80 -27.53
N THR A 194 -27.59 -16.88 -27.00
CA THR A 194 -29.03 -17.03 -26.79
C THR A 194 -29.79 -16.89 -28.13
N GLU A 195 -31.10 -17.15 -28.12
CA GLU A 195 -31.98 -16.89 -29.27
C GLU A 195 -31.98 -15.40 -29.68
N THR A 196 -31.71 -14.48 -28.72
CA THR A 196 -31.61 -13.03 -28.96
C THR A 196 -30.20 -12.58 -29.38
N ASN A 197 -29.29 -13.54 -29.65
CA ASN A 197 -27.89 -13.30 -30.06
C ASN A 197 -27.01 -12.67 -28.96
N GLU A 198 -27.44 -12.63 -27.71
CA GLU A 198 -26.64 -12.26 -26.56
C GLU A 198 -25.73 -13.40 -26.12
N ILE A 199 -24.66 -13.12 -25.37
CA ILE A 199 -23.80 -14.17 -24.81
C ILE A 199 -24.59 -14.99 -23.78
N ASN A 200 -24.62 -16.31 -23.96
CA ASN A 200 -25.31 -17.23 -23.05
C ASN A 200 -24.41 -17.57 -21.83
N TYR A 201 -24.36 -16.72 -20.85
CA TYR A 201 -23.59 -16.96 -19.61
C TYR A 201 -24.08 -18.12 -18.75
N ARG A 202 -25.25 -18.73 -19.05
CA ARG A 202 -25.69 -19.96 -18.37
C ARG A 202 -24.77 -21.15 -18.67
N GLU A 203 -24.02 -21.08 -19.77
CA GLU A 203 -23.04 -22.09 -20.17
C GLU A 203 -21.64 -21.78 -19.59
N ASP A 204 -21.43 -20.63 -18.95
CA ASP A 204 -20.18 -20.30 -18.26
C ASP A 204 -20.08 -21.02 -16.93
N PHE A 205 -18.86 -21.06 -16.35
CA PHE A 205 -18.56 -21.80 -15.13
C PHE A 205 -19.50 -21.47 -13.97
N PHE A 206 -19.80 -20.19 -13.74
CA PHE A 206 -20.68 -19.73 -12.67
C PHE A 206 -22.17 -19.65 -13.09
N GLY A 207 -22.52 -19.97 -14.32
CA GLY A 207 -23.88 -19.87 -14.85
C GLY A 207 -24.42 -18.44 -14.94
N LYS A 208 -23.58 -17.44 -14.80
CA LYS A 208 -23.88 -16.00 -14.92
C LYS A 208 -22.64 -15.19 -15.24
N HIS A 209 -22.84 -13.95 -15.66
CA HIS A 209 -21.75 -12.99 -15.84
C HIS A 209 -21.03 -12.73 -14.52
N THR A 210 -19.69 -12.81 -14.53
CA THR A 210 -18.85 -12.57 -13.34
C THR A 210 -17.63 -11.73 -13.70
N ASN A 211 -17.13 -11.01 -12.69
CA ASN A 211 -16.02 -10.07 -12.82
C ASN A 211 -15.04 -10.23 -11.64
N LEU A 212 -13.85 -9.65 -11.79
CA LEU A 212 -12.97 -9.38 -10.65
C LEU A 212 -13.54 -8.22 -9.85
N THR A 213 -13.50 -8.33 -8.51
CA THR A 213 -14.09 -7.34 -7.60
C THR A 213 -13.36 -5.99 -7.64
N VAL A 214 -14.11 -4.92 -7.49
CA VAL A 214 -13.60 -3.53 -7.30
C VAL A 214 -13.56 -3.13 -5.83
N SER A 215 -14.22 -3.87 -4.93
CA SER A 215 -14.29 -3.63 -3.48
C SER A 215 -14.91 -4.84 -2.77
N GLY A 216 -14.47 -5.10 -1.56
CA GLY A 216 -15.10 -6.10 -0.68
C GLY A 216 -16.15 -5.52 0.28
N GLN A 217 -16.49 -4.23 0.13
CA GLN A 217 -17.33 -3.49 1.08
C GLN A 217 -18.71 -4.12 1.27
N LEU A 218 -19.45 -4.39 0.19
CA LEU A 218 -20.84 -4.82 0.29
C LEU A 218 -20.98 -6.16 1.03
N GLU A 219 -20.08 -7.10 0.73
CA GLU A 219 -20.02 -8.38 1.42
C GLU A 219 -19.58 -8.22 2.88
N ALA A 220 -18.61 -7.32 3.15
CA ALA A 220 -18.17 -7.02 4.52
C ALA A 220 -19.29 -6.41 5.37
N GLU A 221 -20.12 -5.52 4.82
CA GLU A 221 -21.29 -4.97 5.51
C GLU A 221 -22.24 -6.07 6.00
N THR A 222 -22.43 -7.15 5.22
CA THR A 222 -23.31 -8.27 5.63
C THR A 222 -22.76 -8.98 6.87
N TYR A 223 -21.43 -9.12 6.97
CA TYR A 223 -20.77 -9.73 8.12
C TYR A 223 -20.72 -8.79 9.32
N ALA A 224 -20.57 -7.49 9.10
CA ALA A 224 -20.65 -6.49 10.17
C ALA A 224 -22.01 -6.52 10.87
N MET A 225 -23.10 -6.78 10.15
CA MET A 225 -24.47 -6.92 10.73
C MET A 225 -24.61 -8.13 11.66
N ALA A 226 -23.63 -9.01 11.75
CA ALA A 226 -23.65 -10.17 12.65
C ALA A 226 -22.47 -10.16 13.63
N LEU A 227 -21.28 -9.73 13.19
CA LEU A 227 -20.03 -9.77 13.95
C LEU A 227 -19.68 -8.42 14.60
N GLY A 228 -20.42 -7.36 14.27
CA GLY A 228 -20.26 -6.02 14.84
C GLY A 228 -19.14 -5.21 14.16
N GLN A 229 -17.91 -5.70 14.17
CA GLN A 229 -16.76 -5.01 13.56
C GLN A 229 -15.93 -6.00 12.76
N VAL A 230 -15.81 -5.71 11.47
CA VAL A 230 -15.05 -6.54 10.53
C VAL A 230 -14.13 -5.68 9.69
N TYR A 231 -13.13 -6.29 9.06
CA TYR A 231 -12.35 -5.63 8.02
C TYR A 231 -11.95 -6.60 6.93
N THR A 232 -11.83 -6.09 5.72
CA THR A 232 -11.17 -6.78 4.61
C THR A 232 -9.76 -6.21 4.42
N PHE A 233 -8.85 -7.02 3.94
CA PHE A 233 -7.57 -6.60 3.40
C PHE A 233 -7.26 -7.52 2.23
N GLY A 234 -7.69 -7.13 1.05
CA GLY A 234 -7.71 -7.98 -0.12
C GLY A 234 -7.42 -7.26 -1.43
N PRO A 235 -7.15 -8.04 -2.49
CA PRO A 235 -6.92 -7.50 -3.82
C PRO A 235 -8.22 -6.96 -4.42
N THR A 236 -8.10 -5.84 -5.14
CA THR A 236 -9.15 -5.20 -5.91
C THR A 236 -8.64 -4.87 -7.31
N PHE A 237 -9.57 -4.78 -8.27
CA PHE A 237 -9.22 -4.69 -9.69
C PHE A 237 -10.08 -3.62 -10.37
N ARG A 238 -9.44 -2.78 -11.18
CA ARG A 238 -10.14 -1.76 -11.99
C ARG A 238 -9.58 -1.77 -13.40
N ALA A 239 -10.45 -1.95 -14.39
CA ALA A 239 -10.09 -2.00 -15.80
C ALA A 239 -9.99 -0.61 -16.45
N GLU A 240 -9.89 0.44 -15.63
CA GLU A 240 -9.78 1.81 -16.09
C GLU A 240 -8.55 2.01 -16.99
N ASN A 241 -8.76 2.57 -18.19
CA ASN A 241 -7.66 2.91 -19.09
C ASN A 241 -6.96 4.21 -18.63
N SER A 242 -6.44 4.19 -17.40
CA SER A 242 -5.75 5.33 -16.78
C SER A 242 -4.27 5.05 -16.61
N ASN A 243 -3.42 5.85 -17.27
CA ASN A 243 -1.96 5.70 -17.24
C ASN A 243 -1.29 6.80 -16.40
N THR A 244 -1.81 7.06 -15.21
CA THR A 244 -1.25 8.06 -14.29
C THR A 244 -0.27 7.44 -13.29
N SER A 245 0.41 8.27 -12.52
CA SER A 245 1.29 7.84 -11.44
C SER A 245 0.56 7.31 -10.19
N ARG A 246 -0.78 7.33 -10.18
CA ARG A 246 -1.63 6.99 -9.03
C ARG A 246 -2.61 5.86 -9.27
N HIS A 247 -2.64 5.26 -10.48
CA HIS A 247 -3.54 4.19 -10.85
C HIS A 247 -2.81 2.88 -11.16
N LEU A 248 -3.38 1.81 -10.68
CA LEU A 248 -3.03 0.41 -10.98
C LEU A 248 -4.31 -0.34 -11.33
N ALA A 249 -4.20 -1.33 -12.21
CA ALA A 249 -5.31 -2.23 -12.54
C ALA A 249 -5.56 -3.28 -11.44
N GLU A 250 -4.53 -3.58 -10.63
CA GLU A 250 -4.58 -4.47 -9.47
C GLU A 250 -3.89 -3.80 -8.30
N PHE A 251 -4.57 -3.71 -7.15
CA PHE A 251 -4.07 -3.11 -5.92
C PHE A 251 -4.79 -3.72 -4.71
N TRP A 252 -4.42 -3.34 -3.49
CA TRP A 252 -5.03 -3.89 -2.28
C TRP A 252 -5.81 -2.81 -1.54
N MET A 253 -7.00 -3.20 -1.05
CA MET A 253 -7.84 -2.32 -0.21
C MET A 253 -7.93 -2.83 1.21
N ILE A 254 -7.94 -1.90 2.14
CA ILE A 254 -8.30 -2.11 3.55
C ILE A 254 -9.67 -1.47 3.75
N GLU A 255 -10.66 -2.27 4.11
CA GLU A 255 -12.06 -1.83 4.20
C GLU A 255 -12.70 -2.34 5.49
N PRO A 256 -12.59 -1.60 6.61
CA PRO A 256 -13.33 -1.89 7.83
C PRO A 256 -14.80 -1.48 7.68
N GLU A 257 -15.69 -2.30 8.24
CA GLU A 257 -17.13 -2.04 8.36
C GLU A 257 -17.56 -2.29 9.81
N VAL A 258 -18.25 -1.31 10.41
CA VAL A 258 -18.57 -1.33 11.84
C VAL A 258 -20.05 -1.03 12.05
N ALA A 259 -20.77 -2.01 12.64
CA ALA A 259 -22.14 -1.84 13.07
C ALA A 259 -22.23 -0.91 14.29
N PHE A 260 -23.33 -0.15 14.37
CA PHE A 260 -23.62 0.82 15.41
C PHE A 260 -22.75 2.07 15.44
N ASN A 261 -21.83 2.22 14.48
CA ASN A 261 -21.01 3.42 14.29
C ASN A 261 -21.67 4.38 13.29
N ASP A 262 -21.74 5.64 13.66
CA ASP A 262 -22.14 6.73 12.76
C ASP A 262 -20.94 7.31 11.98
N LEU A 263 -21.16 8.40 11.25
CA LEU A 263 -20.11 9.06 10.49
C LEU A 263 -18.98 9.61 11.40
N HIS A 264 -19.31 10.12 12.59
CA HIS A 264 -18.33 10.69 13.51
C HIS A 264 -17.45 9.61 14.13
N ASP A 265 -18.02 8.47 14.47
CA ASP A 265 -17.28 7.30 14.94
C ASP A 265 -16.34 6.78 13.85
N ASN A 266 -16.79 6.77 12.60
CA ASN A 266 -15.99 6.37 11.45
C ASN A 266 -14.79 7.30 11.23
N MET A 267 -14.98 8.63 11.36
CA MET A 267 -13.89 9.62 11.31
C MET A 267 -12.87 9.38 12.42
N ASN A 268 -13.32 9.07 13.65
CA ASN A 268 -12.44 8.76 14.78
C ASN A 268 -11.62 7.52 14.52
N LEU A 269 -12.26 6.44 14.05
CA LEU A 269 -11.62 5.18 13.73
C LEU A 269 -10.55 5.35 12.63
N ALA A 270 -10.89 6.06 11.56
CA ALA A 270 -9.99 6.27 10.44
C ALA A 270 -8.76 7.12 10.83
N GLU A 271 -8.96 8.18 11.62
CA GLU A 271 -7.86 9.02 12.13
C GLU A 271 -6.92 8.21 13.04
N ASP A 272 -7.46 7.45 14.01
CA ASP A 272 -6.68 6.62 14.92
C ASP A 272 -5.91 5.52 14.16
N PHE A 273 -6.58 4.83 13.24
CA PHE A 273 -5.97 3.80 12.40
C PHE A 273 -4.78 4.31 11.59
N ILE A 274 -4.94 5.43 10.90
CA ILE A 274 -3.88 5.99 10.06
C ILE A 274 -2.68 6.42 10.90
N LYS A 275 -2.91 7.09 12.01
CA LYS A 275 -1.85 7.51 12.92
C LYS A 275 -1.08 6.31 13.47
N TYR A 276 -1.78 5.24 13.83
CA TYR A 276 -1.17 4.01 14.30
C TYR A 276 -0.26 3.37 13.26
N VAL A 277 -0.75 3.16 12.04
CA VAL A 277 0.03 2.43 11.01
C VAL A 277 1.23 3.24 10.53
N ILE A 278 1.10 4.56 10.39
CA ILE A 278 2.24 5.44 10.04
C ILE A 278 3.25 5.47 11.19
N GLY A 279 2.78 5.64 12.43
CA GLY A 279 3.63 5.62 13.63
C GLY A 279 4.39 4.29 13.78
N TYR A 280 3.72 3.17 13.47
CA TYR A 280 4.35 1.85 13.45
C TYR A 280 5.51 1.79 12.45
N ALA A 281 5.29 2.23 11.21
CA ALA A 281 6.35 2.26 10.19
C ALA A 281 7.52 3.17 10.59
N MET A 282 7.24 4.36 11.14
CA MET A 282 8.27 5.28 11.63
C MET A 282 9.12 4.66 12.73
N LYS A 283 8.53 3.85 13.61
CA LYS A 283 9.23 3.18 14.71
C LYS A 283 10.04 1.97 14.24
N HIS A 284 9.47 1.13 13.36
CA HIS A 284 10.03 -0.18 13.03
C HIS A 284 10.85 -0.19 11.74
N CYS A 285 10.75 0.85 10.90
CA CYS A 285 11.48 0.99 9.64
C CYS A 285 12.30 2.31 9.60
N ALA A 286 12.79 2.78 10.73
CA ALA A 286 13.47 4.08 10.83
C ALA A 286 14.65 4.22 9.86
N ASP A 287 15.51 3.21 9.74
CA ASP A 287 16.67 3.23 8.85
C ASP A 287 16.27 3.23 7.37
N ASP A 288 15.23 2.45 7.03
CA ASP A 288 14.69 2.41 5.66
C ASP A 288 14.06 3.76 5.28
N LEU A 289 13.28 4.36 6.18
CA LEU A 289 12.67 5.67 5.96
C LEU A 289 13.71 6.79 5.89
N GLN A 290 14.74 6.74 6.72
CA GLN A 290 15.84 7.71 6.66
C GLN A 290 16.62 7.60 5.33
N PHE A 291 16.85 6.39 4.83
CA PHE A 291 17.46 6.18 3.53
C PHE A 291 16.59 6.76 2.40
N LEU A 292 15.28 6.51 2.44
CA LEU A 292 14.34 7.03 1.45
C LEU A 292 14.27 8.55 1.49
N GLU A 293 14.24 9.17 2.68
CA GLU A 293 14.30 10.62 2.84
C GLU A 293 15.57 11.21 2.22
N ASN A 294 16.74 10.62 2.52
CA ASN A 294 18.01 11.10 1.97
C ASN A 294 18.00 11.04 0.43
N ARG A 295 17.45 9.96 -0.14
CA ARG A 295 17.31 9.81 -1.58
C ARG A 295 16.39 10.89 -2.17
N LEU A 296 15.25 11.12 -1.57
CA LEU A 296 14.29 12.14 -2.01
C LEU A 296 14.89 13.55 -1.91
N ASN A 297 15.64 13.83 -0.85
CA ASN A 297 16.33 15.11 -0.69
C ASN A 297 17.32 15.38 -1.81
N GLU A 298 18.06 14.35 -2.27
CA GLU A 298 18.95 14.49 -3.41
C GLU A 298 18.19 14.75 -4.73
N GLU A 299 17.02 14.15 -4.90
CA GLU A 299 16.16 14.41 -6.05
C GLU A 299 15.52 15.81 -6.00
N GLU A 300 15.08 16.27 -4.82
CA GLU A 300 14.53 17.61 -4.63
C GLU A 300 15.57 18.72 -4.90
N LYS A 301 16.84 18.50 -4.52
CA LYS A 301 17.93 19.47 -4.81
C LYS A 301 18.14 19.69 -6.32
N GLN A 302 17.80 18.70 -7.17
CA GLN A 302 17.92 18.80 -8.61
C GLN A 302 16.77 19.58 -9.27
N LYS A 303 15.65 19.77 -8.55
CA LYS A 303 14.50 20.55 -9.04
C LYS A 303 14.71 22.05 -8.88
N PRO A 304 14.09 22.87 -9.75
CA PRO A 304 13.97 24.31 -9.53
C PRO A 304 13.39 24.61 -8.14
N GLN A 305 13.85 25.65 -7.46
CA GLN A 305 13.44 25.98 -6.09
C GLN A 305 11.91 26.11 -5.93
N ALA A 306 11.22 26.63 -6.93
CA ALA A 306 9.77 26.80 -6.93
C ALA A 306 8.97 25.49 -7.00
N GLU A 307 9.62 24.39 -7.43
CA GLU A 307 8.99 23.06 -7.58
C GLU A 307 9.34 22.09 -6.44
N ARG A 308 10.21 22.52 -5.52
CA ARG A 308 10.63 21.68 -4.39
C ARG A 308 9.50 21.49 -3.39
N SER A 309 9.43 20.30 -2.81
CA SER A 309 8.51 20.01 -1.70
C SER A 309 8.81 20.93 -0.51
N GLU A 310 7.77 21.49 0.10
CA GLU A 310 7.90 22.33 1.30
C GLU A 310 8.19 21.51 2.56
N MET A 311 7.84 20.22 2.57
CA MET A 311 8.07 19.29 3.68
C MET A 311 8.87 18.08 3.22
N LEU A 312 9.85 17.67 4.02
CA LEU A 312 10.61 16.43 3.82
C LEU A 312 9.75 15.21 4.18
N LEU A 313 10.20 14.01 3.82
CA LEU A 313 9.42 12.79 4.03
C LEU A 313 9.05 12.58 5.52
N LEU A 314 10.03 12.55 6.40
CA LEU A 314 9.80 12.32 7.83
C LEU A 314 8.99 13.46 8.48
N GLU A 315 9.13 14.67 7.98
CA GLU A 315 8.33 15.82 8.42
C GLU A 315 6.85 15.62 8.01
N LYS A 316 6.57 15.16 6.80
CA LYS A 316 5.21 14.82 6.34
C LYS A 316 4.57 13.72 7.20
N LEU A 317 5.34 12.69 7.55
CA LEU A 317 4.84 11.61 8.40
C LEU A 317 4.51 12.11 9.81
N ARG A 318 5.41 12.91 10.42
CA ARG A 318 5.14 13.56 11.73
C ARG A 318 3.94 14.50 11.65
N PHE A 319 3.82 15.27 10.59
CA PHE A 319 2.68 16.17 10.37
C PHE A 319 1.35 15.43 10.46
N VAL A 320 1.26 14.20 9.93
CA VAL A 320 0.05 13.39 10.02
C VAL A 320 -0.13 12.79 11.42
N VAL A 321 0.93 12.23 12.01
CA VAL A 321 0.83 11.51 13.30
C VAL A 321 0.57 12.45 14.47
N GLU A 322 1.19 13.62 14.48
CA GLU A 322 1.19 14.56 15.63
C GLU A 322 0.03 15.55 15.61
N ASN A 323 -0.57 15.84 14.44
CA ASN A 323 -1.68 16.77 14.35
C ASN A 323 -3.03 16.10 14.52
N GLN A 324 -3.98 16.78 15.16
CA GLN A 324 -5.39 16.41 15.11
C GLN A 324 -5.96 16.76 13.72
N PHE A 325 -6.72 15.86 13.11
CA PHE A 325 -7.30 16.10 11.80
C PHE A 325 -8.42 17.12 11.88
N LYS A 326 -8.38 18.12 10.99
CA LYS A 326 -9.39 19.17 10.92
C LYS A 326 -10.63 18.63 10.21
N ARG A 327 -11.78 18.75 10.84
CA ARG A 327 -13.07 18.29 10.26
C ARG A 327 -13.84 19.48 9.75
N ILE A 328 -14.22 19.45 8.49
CA ILE A 328 -15.02 20.48 7.83
C ILE A 328 -16.02 19.84 6.87
N SER A 329 -17.18 20.45 6.72
CA SER A 329 -18.14 20.03 5.71
C SER A 329 -17.67 20.40 4.29
N TYR A 330 -18.16 19.66 3.29
CA TYR A 330 -17.93 20.00 1.89
C TYR A 330 -18.40 21.43 1.58
N THR A 331 -19.52 21.87 2.15
CA THR A 331 -20.05 23.22 1.96
C THR A 331 -19.07 24.28 2.47
N GLU A 332 -18.53 24.11 3.69
CA GLU A 332 -17.50 25.02 4.22
C GLU A 332 -16.23 25.01 3.36
N ALA A 333 -15.80 23.84 2.87
CA ALA A 333 -14.64 23.75 1.99
C ALA A 333 -14.84 24.50 0.67
N ILE A 334 -16.01 24.38 0.04
CA ILE A 334 -16.35 25.14 -1.17
C ILE A 334 -16.30 26.66 -0.91
N ASP A 335 -16.83 27.13 0.22
CA ASP A 335 -16.78 28.56 0.58
C ASP A 335 -15.33 29.04 0.79
N ILE A 336 -14.49 28.25 1.45
CA ILE A 336 -13.07 28.55 1.63
C ILE A 336 -12.36 28.61 0.28
N LEU A 337 -12.56 27.62 -0.58
CA LEU A 337 -11.91 27.51 -1.89
C LEU A 337 -12.35 28.63 -2.83
N LYS A 338 -13.65 28.90 -2.92
CA LYS A 338 -14.23 29.96 -3.72
C LYS A 338 -13.67 31.34 -3.34
N ASN A 339 -13.48 31.58 -2.03
CA ASN A 339 -12.95 32.83 -1.52
C ASN A 339 -11.42 32.90 -1.47
N SER A 340 -10.72 31.82 -1.81
CA SER A 340 -9.26 31.75 -1.77
C SER A 340 -8.59 32.66 -2.82
N LYS A 341 -7.37 33.12 -2.51
CA LYS A 341 -6.56 33.90 -3.47
C LYS A 341 -6.26 33.11 -4.76
N PRO A 342 -5.89 31.80 -4.71
CA PRO A 342 -5.67 31.04 -5.93
C PRO A 342 -6.89 30.99 -6.84
N ASN A 343 -8.10 30.78 -6.31
CA ASN A 343 -9.32 30.74 -7.11
C ASN A 343 -9.64 32.11 -7.73
N LYS A 344 -9.64 33.15 -6.91
CA LYS A 344 -9.90 34.54 -7.40
C LYS A 344 -8.92 35.01 -8.47
N ASN A 345 -7.67 34.59 -8.37
CA ASN A 345 -6.60 34.93 -9.32
C ASN A 345 -6.47 33.92 -10.46
N LYS A 346 -7.40 32.97 -10.63
CA LYS A 346 -7.39 31.91 -11.66
C LYS A 346 -6.09 31.12 -11.71
N LYS A 347 -5.52 30.82 -10.54
CA LYS A 347 -4.31 30.00 -10.39
C LYS A 347 -4.60 28.51 -10.27
N PHE A 348 -5.82 28.13 -9.88
CA PHE A 348 -6.28 26.76 -9.98
C PHE A 348 -6.52 26.41 -11.45
N GLN A 349 -6.14 25.21 -11.83
CA GLN A 349 -6.42 24.67 -13.17
C GLN A 349 -7.94 24.50 -13.35
N TYR A 350 -8.64 24.10 -12.27
CA TYR A 350 -10.08 23.96 -12.22
C TYR A 350 -10.66 24.97 -11.23
N SER A 351 -11.39 25.98 -11.72
CA SER A 351 -11.99 26.98 -10.82
C SER A 351 -13.16 26.39 -10.03
N ILE A 352 -13.32 26.86 -8.79
CA ILE A 352 -14.51 26.57 -7.97
C ILE A 352 -15.48 27.75 -8.09
N ASP A 353 -16.51 27.56 -8.90
CA ASP A 353 -17.49 28.62 -9.20
C ASP A 353 -18.82 28.41 -8.46
N GLU A 354 -19.23 27.12 -8.27
CA GLU A 354 -20.52 26.76 -7.66
C GLU A 354 -20.42 25.62 -6.67
N TRP A 355 -21.46 25.45 -5.87
CA TRP A 355 -21.62 24.30 -4.97
C TRP A 355 -21.97 23.05 -5.81
N GLY A 356 -21.38 21.92 -5.45
CA GLY A 356 -21.53 20.65 -6.19
C GLY A 356 -20.37 20.37 -7.15
N ALA A 357 -19.37 21.27 -7.24
CA ALA A 357 -18.16 21.03 -8.02
C ALA A 357 -17.35 19.86 -7.47
N ASP A 358 -16.83 19.00 -8.36
CA ASP A 358 -15.93 17.93 -7.97
C ASP A 358 -14.55 18.49 -7.61
N LEU A 359 -14.06 18.17 -6.41
CA LEU A 359 -12.78 18.67 -5.91
C LEU A 359 -11.63 17.90 -6.55
N GLN A 360 -10.67 18.65 -7.08
CA GLN A 360 -9.45 18.10 -7.65
C GLN A 360 -8.31 18.14 -6.63
N SER A 361 -7.28 17.32 -6.82
CA SER A 361 -6.12 17.25 -5.92
C SER A 361 -5.49 18.60 -5.57
N GLU A 362 -5.56 19.60 -6.45
CA GLU A 362 -5.05 20.96 -6.18
C GLU A 362 -5.87 21.69 -5.09
N HIS A 363 -7.19 21.47 -5.06
CA HIS A 363 -8.10 22.03 -4.06
C HIS A 363 -7.88 21.37 -2.70
N GLU A 364 -7.80 20.04 -2.68
CA GLU A 364 -7.54 19.23 -1.48
C GLU A 364 -6.20 19.61 -0.84
N ARG A 365 -5.15 19.69 -1.64
CA ARG A 365 -3.82 20.11 -1.18
C ARG A 365 -3.82 21.55 -0.66
N TYR A 366 -4.56 22.45 -1.28
CA TYR A 366 -4.69 23.82 -0.78
C TYR A 366 -5.31 23.87 0.61
N LEU A 367 -6.37 23.09 0.85
CA LEU A 367 -7.00 22.99 2.17
C LEU A 367 -6.01 22.49 3.22
N VAL A 368 -5.29 21.40 2.93
CA VAL A 368 -4.35 20.77 3.85
C VAL A 368 -3.11 21.63 4.09
N GLU A 369 -2.43 22.05 3.00
CA GLU A 369 -1.06 22.61 3.08
C GLU A 369 -1.06 24.12 3.33
N LYS A 370 -2.06 24.84 2.82
CA LYS A 370 -2.06 26.31 2.83
C LYS A 370 -3.07 26.88 3.80
N HIS A 371 -4.30 26.33 3.84
CA HIS A 371 -5.37 26.91 4.64
C HIS A 371 -5.32 26.42 6.09
N PHE A 372 -5.47 25.11 6.33
CA PHE A 372 -5.52 24.55 7.69
C PHE A 372 -4.15 24.19 8.25
N LYS A 373 -3.18 23.88 7.41
CA LYS A 373 -1.85 23.37 7.81
C LYS A 373 -1.97 22.18 8.76
N SER A 374 -2.88 21.27 8.43
CA SER A 374 -3.24 20.07 9.17
C SER A 374 -3.88 19.08 8.19
N PRO A 375 -3.82 17.75 8.43
CA PRO A 375 -4.67 16.82 7.70
C PRO A 375 -6.15 17.20 7.86
N VAL A 376 -6.96 16.97 6.83
CA VAL A 376 -8.36 17.39 6.79
C VAL A 376 -9.25 16.17 6.57
N ILE A 377 -10.33 16.06 7.35
CA ILE A 377 -11.46 15.20 7.04
C ILE A 377 -12.57 16.07 6.47
N LEU A 378 -12.87 15.85 5.21
CA LEU A 378 -13.94 16.54 4.51
C LEU A 378 -15.18 15.64 4.51
N PHE A 379 -16.34 16.15 4.90
CA PHE A 379 -17.54 15.33 5.05
C PHE A 379 -18.81 16.03 4.50
N ASP A 380 -19.92 15.28 4.42
CA ASP A 380 -21.22 15.73 3.90
C ASP A 380 -21.15 16.23 2.46
N TYR A 381 -20.76 15.34 1.58
CA TYR A 381 -20.62 15.60 0.14
C TYR A 381 -21.98 15.68 -0.59
N PRO A 382 -22.04 16.36 -1.75
CA PRO A 382 -23.23 16.33 -2.60
C PRO A 382 -23.59 14.89 -3.01
N ALA A 383 -24.86 14.51 -2.85
CA ALA A 383 -25.37 13.17 -3.17
C ALA A 383 -25.15 12.74 -4.62
N LYS A 384 -25.10 13.72 -5.55
CA LYS A 384 -24.98 13.49 -7.01
C LYS A 384 -23.62 12.91 -7.42
N ILE A 385 -22.57 13.14 -6.61
CA ILE A 385 -21.18 12.74 -6.93
C ILE A 385 -20.68 11.61 -6.05
N LYS A 386 -21.55 10.97 -5.26
CA LYS A 386 -21.17 9.88 -4.34
C LYS A 386 -22.05 8.64 -4.56
N ALA A 387 -21.56 7.48 -4.14
CA ALA A 387 -22.16 6.19 -4.38
C ALA A 387 -23.55 6.00 -3.72
N PHE A 388 -24.34 5.07 -4.25
CA PHE A 388 -25.72 4.84 -3.88
C PHE A 388 -25.90 4.39 -2.43
N TYR A 389 -24.94 3.66 -1.88
CA TYR A 389 -25.00 3.06 -0.54
C TYR A 389 -24.74 4.06 0.62
N MET A 390 -24.34 5.29 0.32
CA MET A 390 -24.04 6.29 1.35
C MET A 390 -25.32 6.90 1.92
N ARG A 391 -25.37 7.10 3.24
CA ARG A 391 -26.53 7.63 3.98
C ARG A 391 -26.90 9.04 3.48
N LEU A 392 -28.14 9.20 2.99
CA LEU A 392 -28.67 10.52 2.57
C LEU A 392 -29.00 11.34 3.82
N ASN A 393 -28.50 12.57 3.91
CA ASN A 393 -28.82 13.52 4.96
C ASN A 393 -30.29 13.99 4.88
N GLU A 394 -30.76 14.58 5.96
CA GLU A 394 -32.13 15.08 6.06
C GLU A 394 -32.44 16.25 5.11
N ASP A 395 -31.39 16.92 4.59
CA ASP A 395 -31.50 17.98 3.59
C ASP A 395 -31.87 17.45 2.18
N GLY A 396 -31.78 16.12 1.98
CA GLY A 396 -32.02 15.46 0.70
C GLY A 396 -31.03 15.82 -0.41
N LYS A 397 -29.93 16.54 -0.11
CA LYS A 397 -28.93 17.03 -1.06
C LYS A 397 -27.54 16.49 -0.83
N THR A 398 -27.19 16.20 0.44
CA THR A 398 -25.88 15.70 0.83
C THR A 398 -25.97 14.28 1.36
N VAL A 399 -24.84 13.57 1.37
CA VAL A 399 -24.68 12.25 1.94
C VAL A 399 -23.58 12.25 3.01
N ARG A 400 -23.71 11.39 4.00
CA ARG A 400 -22.74 11.19 5.09
C ARG A 400 -21.47 10.46 4.60
N ALA A 401 -20.84 11.05 3.58
CA ALA A 401 -19.52 10.65 3.08
C ALA A 401 -18.43 11.37 3.86
N MET A 402 -17.24 10.79 3.89
CA MET A 402 -16.02 11.43 4.37
C MET A 402 -14.84 11.07 3.49
N ASP A 403 -13.95 12.03 3.23
CA ASP A 403 -12.65 11.80 2.61
C ASP A 403 -11.56 12.38 3.52
N ILE A 404 -10.46 11.65 3.71
CA ILE A 404 -9.30 12.13 4.48
C ILE A 404 -8.24 12.61 3.50
N LEU A 405 -7.82 13.85 3.68
CA LEU A 405 -6.91 14.55 2.80
C LEU A 405 -5.53 14.74 3.46
N PHE A 406 -4.48 14.37 2.72
CA PHE A 406 -3.10 14.45 3.16
C PHE A 406 -2.25 15.42 2.30
N PRO A 407 -1.13 15.93 2.84
CA PRO A 407 -0.21 16.78 2.08
C PRO A 407 0.44 15.99 0.94
N GLY A 408 0.55 16.62 -0.23
CA GLY A 408 1.22 16.05 -1.42
C GLY A 408 0.41 15.03 -2.21
N ILE A 409 -0.55 14.32 -1.57
CA ILE A 409 -1.30 13.25 -2.22
C ILE A 409 -2.79 13.57 -2.42
N GLY A 410 -3.38 14.44 -1.57
CA GLY A 410 -4.82 14.67 -1.53
C GLY A 410 -5.56 13.55 -0.80
N GLU A 411 -6.68 13.08 -1.33
CA GLU A 411 -7.45 11.98 -0.74
C GLU A 411 -6.63 10.71 -0.57
N ILE A 412 -6.65 10.15 0.66
CA ILE A 412 -6.00 8.89 1.04
C ILE A 412 -7.03 7.84 1.49
N VAL A 413 -8.13 8.26 2.10
CA VAL A 413 -9.23 7.43 2.56
C VAL A 413 -10.53 8.03 2.10
N GLY A 414 -11.42 7.20 1.56
CA GLY A 414 -12.83 7.49 1.33
C GLY A 414 -13.71 6.62 2.20
N GLY A 415 -14.76 7.16 2.80
CA GLY A 415 -15.66 6.41 3.65
C GLY A 415 -17.05 7.03 3.76
N SER A 416 -17.95 6.36 4.46
CA SER A 416 -19.27 6.89 4.74
C SER A 416 -19.98 6.14 5.87
N GLN A 417 -20.97 6.78 6.46
CA GLN A 417 -22.09 6.06 7.06
C GLN A 417 -22.91 5.44 5.92
N ARG A 418 -23.36 4.20 6.10
CA ARG A 418 -24.11 3.44 5.09
C ARG A 418 -25.60 3.73 5.19
N GLU A 419 -26.33 3.62 4.08
CA GLU A 419 -27.78 3.80 4.08
C GLU A 419 -28.47 2.59 4.70
N GLU A 420 -28.98 2.74 5.91
CA GLU A 420 -29.67 1.69 6.65
C GLU A 420 -31.17 1.62 6.35
N ARG A 421 -31.74 2.66 5.73
CA ARG A 421 -33.16 2.73 5.42
C ARG A 421 -33.44 2.03 4.08
N TYR A 422 -34.15 0.92 4.16
CA TYR A 422 -34.46 0.06 2.99
C TYR A 422 -35.08 0.84 1.82
N ASP A 423 -36.15 1.60 2.08
CA ASP A 423 -36.86 2.30 1.00
C ASP A 423 -36.01 3.36 0.31
N VAL A 424 -35.17 4.08 1.09
CA VAL A 424 -34.25 5.08 0.54
C VAL A 424 -33.17 4.43 -0.29
N LEU A 425 -32.57 3.35 0.18
CA LEU A 425 -31.56 2.59 -0.54
C LEU A 425 -32.11 2.08 -1.88
N LEU A 426 -33.30 1.45 -1.84
CA LEU A 426 -33.97 0.94 -3.04
C LEU A 426 -34.29 2.04 -4.04
N GLN A 427 -34.73 3.20 -3.55
CA GLN A 427 -34.99 4.38 -4.41
C GLN A 427 -33.72 4.87 -5.11
N LYS A 428 -32.59 4.93 -4.38
CA LYS A 428 -31.30 5.34 -4.92
C LYS A 428 -30.78 4.33 -5.97
N MET A 429 -30.92 3.02 -5.71
CA MET A 429 -30.59 1.97 -6.67
C MET A 429 -31.39 2.12 -7.98
N LYS A 430 -32.71 2.33 -7.88
CA LYS A 430 -33.59 2.57 -9.05
C LYS A 430 -33.19 3.80 -9.83
N ALA A 431 -32.83 4.90 -9.15
CA ALA A 431 -32.39 6.12 -9.79
C ALA A 431 -31.10 5.97 -10.61
N LEU A 432 -30.23 5.04 -10.19
CA LEU A 432 -28.97 4.67 -10.87
C LEU A 432 -29.10 3.46 -11.79
N GLN A 433 -30.32 2.93 -11.99
CA GLN A 433 -30.61 1.77 -12.83
C GLN A 433 -29.89 0.50 -12.38
N ILE A 434 -29.58 0.37 -11.08
CA ILE A 434 -29.02 -0.85 -10.49
C ILE A 434 -30.17 -1.84 -10.27
N ASP A 435 -30.06 -3.05 -10.84
CA ASP A 435 -31.06 -4.08 -10.70
C ASP A 435 -31.08 -4.63 -9.25
N GLU A 436 -32.24 -4.49 -8.58
CA GLU A 436 -32.43 -5.02 -7.22
C GLU A 436 -32.20 -6.53 -7.13
N LYS A 437 -32.35 -7.28 -8.23
CA LYS A 437 -32.10 -8.71 -8.27
C LYS A 437 -30.63 -9.09 -8.19
N GLU A 438 -29.73 -8.19 -8.55
CA GLU A 438 -28.28 -8.42 -8.44
C GLU A 438 -27.81 -8.20 -6.99
N LEU A 439 -28.45 -7.30 -6.27
CA LEU A 439 -28.11 -6.92 -4.89
C LEU A 439 -29.22 -7.28 -3.87
N TRP A 440 -30.06 -8.30 -4.17
CA TRP A 440 -31.13 -8.73 -3.27
C TRP A 440 -30.61 -9.08 -1.87
N TRP A 441 -29.49 -9.77 -1.81
CA TRP A 441 -28.82 -10.18 -0.57
C TRP A 441 -28.30 -8.98 0.25
N TYR A 442 -27.88 -7.90 -0.40
CA TYR A 442 -27.48 -6.66 0.23
C TYR A 442 -28.70 -5.89 0.79
N LEU A 443 -29.81 -5.88 0.04
CA LEU A 443 -31.07 -5.32 0.49
C LEU A 443 -31.66 -6.09 1.70
N ASP A 444 -31.43 -7.39 1.80
CA ASP A 444 -31.89 -8.20 2.94
C ASP A 444 -31.26 -7.76 4.26
N THR A 445 -30.04 -7.27 4.27
CA THR A 445 -29.41 -6.72 5.48
C THR A 445 -30.16 -5.49 6.03
N ARG A 446 -30.97 -4.82 5.20
CA ARG A 446 -31.81 -3.70 5.61
C ARG A 446 -33.22 -4.15 6.02
N ARG A 447 -33.64 -5.34 5.61
CA ARG A 447 -34.92 -5.96 6.00
C ARG A 447 -34.82 -6.70 7.33
N PHE A 448 -33.69 -7.32 7.60
CA PHE A 448 -33.51 -8.24 8.71
C PHE A 448 -32.53 -7.71 9.75
N GLY A 449 -33.04 -6.88 10.66
CA GLY A 449 -32.27 -6.37 11.80
C GLY A 449 -31.19 -5.34 11.42
N THR A 450 -31.56 -4.39 10.56
CA THR A 450 -30.66 -3.30 10.18
C THR A 450 -30.20 -2.46 11.36
N ALA A 451 -29.02 -1.90 11.27
CA ALA A 451 -28.48 -0.94 12.23
C ALA A 451 -27.76 0.19 11.50
N VAL A 452 -27.58 1.32 12.17
CA VAL A 452 -26.62 2.34 11.74
C VAL A 452 -25.26 1.68 11.66
N HIS A 453 -24.53 1.87 10.56
CA HIS A 453 -23.18 1.32 10.37
C HIS A 453 -22.40 2.19 9.43
N SER A 454 -21.08 2.09 9.49
CA SER A 454 -20.17 2.89 8.72
C SER A 454 -18.87 2.16 8.45
N GLY A 455 -18.17 2.61 7.44
CA GLY A 455 -16.87 2.07 7.06
C GLY A 455 -16.12 2.98 6.14
N PHE A 456 -14.89 2.60 5.83
CA PHE A 456 -14.04 3.35 4.92
C PHE A 456 -13.15 2.42 4.09
N GLY A 457 -12.66 2.92 2.96
CA GLY A 457 -11.67 2.25 2.12
C GLY A 457 -10.34 3.01 2.12
N LEU A 458 -9.25 2.29 2.31
CA LEU A 458 -7.88 2.79 2.17
C LEU A 458 -7.13 1.93 1.15
N GLY A 459 -6.69 2.54 0.05
CA GLY A 459 -5.79 1.88 -0.90
C GLY A 459 -4.41 1.65 -0.28
N PHE A 460 -4.00 0.39 -0.16
CA PHE A 460 -2.74 0.04 0.48
C PHE A 460 -1.52 0.62 -0.26
N GLU A 461 -1.49 0.53 -1.57
CA GLU A 461 -0.41 1.11 -2.38
C GLU A 461 -0.35 2.63 -2.24
N ARG A 462 -1.49 3.30 -2.07
CA ARG A 462 -1.53 4.75 -1.83
C ARG A 462 -0.94 5.10 -0.46
N LEU A 463 -1.20 4.29 0.56
CA LEU A 463 -0.56 4.41 1.87
C LEU A 463 0.96 4.20 1.78
N VAL A 464 1.41 3.11 1.13
CA VAL A 464 2.84 2.84 0.94
C VAL A 464 3.51 3.96 0.15
N LEU A 465 2.85 4.48 -0.90
CA LEU A 465 3.33 5.62 -1.69
C LEU A 465 3.58 6.85 -0.80
N PHE A 466 2.63 7.17 0.07
CA PHE A 466 2.75 8.29 1.01
C PHE A 466 3.88 8.08 2.01
N VAL A 467 3.94 6.90 2.66
CA VAL A 467 4.91 6.59 3.71
C VAL A 467 6.34 6.49 3.18
N THR A 468 6.52 6.03 1.95
CA THR A 468 7.85 5.91 1.31
C THR A 468 8.27 7.16 0.54
N GLY A 469 7.36 8.09 0.32
CA GLY A 469 7.60 9.30 -0.49
C GLY A 469 7.82 9.05 -1.97
N MET A 470 7.49 7.85 -2.46
CA MET A 470 7.64 7.55 -3.88
C MET A 470 6.66 8.35 -4.75
N GLY A 471 7.09 8.73 -5.94
CA GLY A 471 6.29 9.56 -6.86
C GLY A 471 5.37 8.76 -7.80
N ASN A 472 5.50 7.43 -7.86
CA ASN A 472 4.72 6.59 -8.75
C ASN A 472 4.31 5.29 -8.05
N ILE A 473 3.01 4.98 -8.09
CA ILE A 473 2.42 3.83 -7.42
C ILE A 473 2.96 2.48 -7.94
N ARG A 474 3.48 2.43 -9.17
CA ARG A 474 4.14 1.25 -9.74
C ARG A 474 5.43 0.85 -9.00
N ASP A 475 5.97 1.76 -8.20
CA ASP A 475 7.22 1.54 -7.46
C ASP A 475 6.99 1.02 -6.04
N VAL A 476 5.75 0.90 -5.59
CA VAL A 476 5.41 0.46 -4.23
C VAL A 476 4.68 -0.90 -4.17
N ILE A 477 4.50 -1.52 -5.31
CA ILE A 477 3.98 -2.89 -5.47
C ILE A 477 5.03 -3.77 -6.15
N PRO A 478 5.17 -5.07 -5.81
CA PRO A 478 6.21 -5.93 -6.40
C PRO A 478 6.17 -5.99 -7.92
N PHE A 479 5.01 -6.31 -8.49
CA PHE A 479 4.79 -6.45 -9.93
C PHE A 479 3.54 -5.66 -10.32
N PRO A 480 3.68 -4.42 -10.82
CA PRO A 480 2.54 -3.56 -11.13
C PRO A 480 1.75 -4.09 -12.34
N ARG A 481 0.41 -3.97 -12.26
CA ARG A 481 -0.52 -4.19 -13.37
C ARG A 481 -1.08 -2.86 -13.83
N THR A 482 -0.86 -2.53 -15.09
CA THR A 482 -1.33 -1.26 -15.70
C THR A 482 -1.73 -1.51 -17.15
N PRO A 483 -2.43 -0.58 -17.80
CA PRO A 483 -2.68 -0.70 -19.23
C PRO A 483 -1.40 -1.04 -20.01
N MET A 484 -1.48 -2.00 -20.91
CA MET A 484 -0.40 -2.53 -21.75
C MET A 484 0.79 -3.15 -20.97
N ASN A 485 0.63 -3.48 -19.68
CA ASN A 485 1.68 -4.12 -18.90
C ASN A 485 1.12 -5.15 -17.91
N ALA A 486 1.38 -6.41 -18.21
CA ALA A 486 1.17 -7.57 -17.35
C ALA A 486 2.38 -8.51 -17.38
N GLU A 487 3.57 -7.97 -17.64
CA GLU A 487 4.83 -8.71 -17.65
C GLU A 487 5.16 -9.20 -16.22
N PHE A 488 5.73 -10.39 -16.11
CA PHE A 488 6.01 -11.17 -14.88
C PHE A 488 4.75 -11.88 -14.32
#